data_072dd86892429d8f6e17f9fc59be0c5f
#
_entry.id   072dd86892429d8f6e17f9fc59be0c5f
#
_cell.length_a   1.000
_cell.length_b   1.000
_cell.length_c   1.000
_cell.angle_alpha   90.00
_cell.angle_beta   90.00
_cell.angle_gamma   90.00
#
_symmetry.space_group_name_H-M   'P 1'
#
loop_
_entity.id
_entity.type
_entity.pdbx_description
1 polymer ?
#
loop_
_entity_poly.entity_id
_entity_poly.type
_entity_poly.pdbx_seq_one_letter_code
_entity_poly.pdbx_strand_id
1 'polypeptide(L)'
;RQGSSIQRTNRSNVIDFSFSPDGKTLCFSENRGDNNQIFTTDATNGYTCRQITSGAMDYSPVYSPDMKRIFFSRLDSRGASIWSYDVVNNFMSSYSTGINPCPVKDSSSIILSRVNSDGKGEIWKINYDTGTEECLVADAFKSFTTPSLSPDGRWIVFVGSSLITAPGIEYPNTDLYAIRADGTALTQLTYHAADDLSPVWSHDGKYIYFISQRGDSNATANIWRMTFN
;
A
#
# COMPACT_ATOMS: atom_id res chain seq x y z
N ARG A 1 -6.67 -17.07 24.14
CA ARG A 1 -7.64 -16.02 24.52
C ARG A 1 -8.60 -15.84 23.36
N GLN A 2 -9.90 -16.09 23.56
CA GLN A 2 -10.93 -15.65 22.62
C GLN A 2 -10.98 -14.12 22.69
N GLY A 3 -10.57 -13.44 21.63
CA GLY A 3 -10.72 -11.99 21.52
C GLY A 3 -12.17 -11.66 21.15
N SER A 4 -12.76 -10.65 21.77
CA SER A 4 -14.02 -10.09 21.28
C SER A 4 -13.75 -9.20 20.08
N SER A 5 -14.48 -9.40 18.98
CA SER A 5 -14.46 -8.49 17.84
C SER A 5 -15.49 -7.38 18.02
N ILE A 6 -15.08 -6.14 17.72
CA ILE A 6 -15.95 -4.96 17.78
C ILE A 6 -15.88 -4.26 16.44
N GLN A 7 -17.04 -4.01 15.82
CA GLN A 7 -17.14 -3.21 14.61
C GLN A 7 -16.76 -1.76 14.91
N ARG A 8 -15.84 -1.19 14.11
CA ARG A 8 -15.32 0.18 14.29
C ARG A 8 -15.90 1.21 13.32
N THR A 9 -16.63 0.78 12.31
CA THR A 9 -17.36 1.66 11.40
C THR A 9 -18.80 1.17 11.30
N ASN A 10 -19.75 2.08 11.22
CA ASN A 10 -21.17 1.76 10.92
C ASN A 10 -21.48 1.92 9.42
N ARG A 11 -20.45 1.89 8.59
CA ARG A 11 -20.55 2.08 7.13
C ARG A 11 -20.39 0.76 6.41
N SER A 12 -21.05 0.68 5.26
CA SER A 12 -20.94 -0.44 4.33
C SER A 12 -19.85 -0.18 3.28
N ASN A 13 -19.30 -1.26 2.71
CA ASN A 13 -18.35 -1.20 1.59
C ASN A 13 -17.01 -0.47 1.88
N VAL A 14 -16.47 -0.61 3.08
CA VAL A 14 -15.09 -0.21 3.37
C VAL A 14 -14.15 -1.14 2.59
N ILE A 15 -13.22 -0.56 1.83
CA ILE A 15 -12.31 -1.30 0.94
C ILE A 15 -10.95 -1.49 1.63
N ASP A 16 -10.40 -0.42 2.16
CA ASP A 16 -9.09 -0.38 2.80
C ASP A 16 -9.05 0.63 3.95
N PHE A 17 -8.06 0.51 4.80
CA PHE A 17 -7.89 1.41 5.93
C PHE A 17 -6.45 1.44 6.42
N SER A 18 -6.09 2.50 7.12
CA SER A 18 -4.87 2.59 7.92
C SER A 18 -5.11 3.36 9.22
N PHE A 19 -4.22 3.15 10.19
CA PHE A 19 -4.22 3.92 11.43
C PHE A 19 -3.35 5.19 11.28
N SER A 20 -3.71 6.22 12.05
CA SER A 20 -2.77 7.31 12.34
C SER A 20 -1.58 6.77 13.13
N PRO A 21 -0.39 7.42 13.07
CA PRO A 21 0.81 6.99 13.80
C PRO A 21 0.62 6.84 15.32
N ASP A 22 -0.28 7.61 15.92
CA ASP A 22 -0.62 7.52 17.34
C ASP A 22 -1.71 6.48 17.67
N GLY A 23 -2.23 5.78 16.65
CA GLY A 23 -3.26 4.75 16.77
C GLY A 23 -4.66 5.25 17.14
N LYS A 24 -4.90 6.56 17.23
CA LYS A 24 -6.18 7.12 17.70
C LYS A 24 -7.20 7.34 16.61
N THR A 25 -6.76 7.47 15.37
CA THR A 25 -7.63 7.72 14.22
C THR A 25 -7.47 6.62 13.17
N LEU A 26 -8.57 6.24 12.56
CA LEU A 26 -8.59 5.43 11.32
C LEU A 26 -8.83 6.37 10.15
N CYS A 27 -8.09 6.22 9.06
CA CYS A 27 -8.51 6.67 7.75
C CYS A 27 -8.85 5.45 6.88
N PHE A 28 -9.87 5.56 6.09
CA PHE A 28 -10.36 4.46 5.27
C PHE A 28 -11.01 4.95 3.98
N SER A 29 -11.02 4.10 2.96
CA SER A 29 -11.79 4.33 1.75
C SER A 29 -13.10 3.54 1.79
N GLU A 30 -14.17 4.17 1.31
CA GLU A 30 -15.52 3.62 1.22
C GLU A 30 -16.02 3.71 -0.22
N ASN A 31 -16.50 2.59 -0.76
CA ASN A 31 -17.14 2.57 -2.06
C ASN A 31 -18.56 3.17 -1.98
N ARG A 32 -18.81 4.16 -2.81
CA ARG A 32 -20.07 4.90 -2.93
C ARG A 32 -20.73 4.74 -4.32
N GLY A 33 -20.71 3.53 -4.85
CA GLY A 33 -21.17 3.24 -6.20
C GLY A 33 -20.09 3.53 -7.24
N ASP A 34 -20.19 4.62 -7.97
CA ASP A 34 -19.24 4.98 -9.03
C ASP A 34 -17.94 5.63 -8.49
N ASN A 35 -17.84 5.91 -7.19
CA ASN A 35 -16.73 6.60 -6.57
C ASN A 35 -16.29 5.90 -5.27
N ASN A 36 -14.99 5.98 -4.99
CA ASN A 36 -14.45 5.67 -3.67
C ASN A 36 -14.06 6.98 -2.99
N GLN A 37 -14.33 7.10 -1.69
CA GLN A 37 -14.08 8.32 -0.94
C GLN A 37 -13.35 8.03 0.35
N ILE A 38 -12.46 8.93 0.74
CA ILE A 38 -11.69 8.82 1.98
C ILE A 38 -12.46 9.45 3.14
N PHE A 39 -12.47 8.74 4.25
CA PHE A 39 -13.04 9.16 5.53
C PHE A 39 -12.03 8.99 6.65
N THR A 40 -12.24 9.72 7.73
CA THR A 40 -11.55 9.50 9.00
C THR A 40 -12.58 9.28 10.11
N THR A 41 -12.18 8.51 11.14
CA THR A 41 -12.99 8.28 12.34
C THR A 41 -12.09 8.01 13.53
N ASP A 42 -12.62 8.22 14.76
CA ASP A 42 -11.94 7.81 15.98
C ASP A 42 -11.80 6.28 16.03
N ALA A 43 -10.59 5.80 16.31
CA ALA A 43 -10.30 4.37 16.32
C ALA A 43 -10.92 3.61 17.53
N THR A 44 -11.36 4.32 18.55
CA THR A 44 -11.94 3.71 19.75
C THR A 44 -13.46 3.55 19.69
N ASN A 45 -14.17 4.52 19.13
CA ASN A 45 -15.64 4.51 19.08
C ASN A 45 -16.24 4.42 17.67
N GLY A 46 -15.55 4.91 16.63
CA GLY A 46 -15.94 4.74 15.23
C GLY A 46 -17.27 5.37 14.78
N TYR A 47 -17.98 6.09 15.66
CA TYR A 47 -19.34 6.57 15.38
C TYR A 47 -19.37 7.85 14.55
N THR A 48 -18.36 8.70 14.67
CA THR A 48 -18.30 9.98 13.95
C THR A 48 -17.29 9.90 12.83
N CYS A 49 -17.78 9.73 11.60
CA CYS A 49 -16.94 9.72 10.41
C CYS A 49 -16.93 11.10 9.74
N ARG A 50 -15.74 11.62 9.50
CA ARG A 50 -15.53 12.83 8.71
C ARG A 50 -15.15 12.45 7.29
N GLN A 51 -15.86 12.95 6.32
CA GLN A 51 -15.51 12.82 4.91
C GLN A 51 -14.34 13.75 4.58
N ILE A 52 -13.32 13.22 3.88
CA ILE A 52 -12.12 13.92 3.47
C ILE A 52 -12.16 14.26 1.99
N THR A 53 -12.59 13.31 1.14
CA THR A 53 -12.64 13.49 -0.32
C THR A 53 -14.01 13.26 -0.89
N SER A 54 -14.26 13.75 -2.12
CA SER A 54 -15.52 13.58 -2.86
C SER A 54 -15.28 13.59 -4.38
N GLY A 55 -16.13 12.87 -5.11
CA GLY A 55 -16.24 12.97 -6.57
C GLY A 55 -15.14 12.28 -7.39
N ALA A 56 -14.30 11.41 -6.79
CA ALA A 56 -13.26 10.67 -7.49
C ALA A 56 -13.14 9.23 -6.95
N MET A 57 -12.32 8.41 -7.60
CA MET A 57 -11.95 7.08 -7.14
C MET A 57 -10.70 7.18 -6.26
N ASP A 58 -10.91 7.43 -4.95
CA ASP A 58 -9.84 7.61 -3.98
C ASP A 58 -9.68 6.35 -3.10
N TYR A 59 -8.45 5.84 -2.94
CA TYR A 59 -8.17 4.59 -2.23
C TYR A 59 -6.76 4.59 -1.63
N SER A 60 -6.46 3.57 -0.82
CA SER A 60 -5.18 3.38 -0.10
C SER A 60 -4.77 4.60 0.72
N PRO A 61 -5.64 5.10 1.63
CA PRO A 61 -5.30 6.24 2.46
C PRO A 61 -4.28 5.87 3.53
N VAL A 62 -3.29 6.73 3.76
CA VAL A 62 -2.27 6.56 4.79
C VAL A 62 -1.84 7.90 5.37
N TYR A 63 -1.69 7.96 6.71
CA TYR A 63 -1.18 9.16 7.36
C TYR A 63 0.31 9.37 7.10
N SER A 64 0.73 10.63 6.97
CA SER A 64 2.14 10.98 7.14
C SER A 64 2.60 10.71 8.58
N PRO A 65 3.90 10.41 8.81
CA PRO A 65 4.42 10.15 10.15
C PRO A 65 4.21 11.31 11.14
N ASP A 66 4.18 12.55 10.68
CA ASP A 66 3.90 13.75 11.47
C ASP A 66 2.40 14.04 11.66
N MET A 67 1.52 13.21 11.12
CA MET A 67 0.04 13.31 11.14
C MET A 67 -0.53 14.58 10.48
N LYS A 68 0.27 15.36 9.77
CA LYS A 68 -0.21 16.59 9.11
C LYS A 68 -0.88 16.34 7.76
N ARG A 69 -0.63 15.18 7.14
CA ARG A 69 -1.18 14.82 5.83
C ARG A 69 -1.79 13.41 5.86
N ILE A 70 -2.79 13.22 5.02
CA ILE A 70 -3.27 11.89 4.60
C ILE A 70 -2.96 11.77 3.12
N PHE A 71 -2.04 10.87 2.75
CA PHE A 71 -1.76 10.52 1.37
C PHE A 71 -2.76 9.46 0.90
N PHE A 72 -3.09 9.49 -0.38
CA PHE A 72 -3.99 8.52 -0.99
C PHE A 72 -3.74 8.42 -2.50
N SER A 73 -4.20 7.32 -3.08
CA SER A 73 -4.21 7.12 -4.52
C SER A 73 -5.53 7.65 -5.09
N ARG A 74 -5.48 8.39 -6.19
CA ARG A 74 -6.64 8.84 -6.95
C ARG A 74 -6.59 8.30 -8.37
N LEU A 75 -7.69 7.70 -8.80
CA LEU A 75 -7.91 7.33 -10.21
C LEU A 75 -8.97 8.25 -10.80
N ASP A 76 -8.60 8.97 -11.83
CA ASP A 76 -9.50 9.82 -12.63
C ASP A 76 -9.24 9.64 -14.14
N SER A 77 -9.87 10.45 -14.97
CA SER A 77 -9.73 10.39 -16.44
C SER A 77 -8.29 10.64 -16.94
N ARG A 78 -7.41 11.20 -16.12
CA ARG A 78 -6.00 11.46 -16.43
C ARG A 78 -5.08 10.30 -16.01
N GLY A 79 -5.64 9.30 -15.31
CA GLY A 79 -4.91 8.14 -14.80
C GLY A 79 -4.75 8.14 -13.28
N ALA A 80 -3.85 7.29 -12.80
CA ALA A 80 -3.59 7.13 -11.38
C ALA A 80 -2.55 8.14 -10.89
N SER A 81 -2.84 8.77 -9.74
CA SER A 81 -2.00 9.82 -9.15
C SER A 81 -2.01 9.77 -7.62
N ILE A 82 -0.93 10.25 -7.01
CA ILE A 82 -0.80 10.42 -5.57
C ILE A 82 -1.24 11.83 -5.17
N TRP A 83 -2.14 11.87 -4.22
CA TRP A 83 -2.66 13.07 -3.61
C TRP A 83 -2.41 13.08 -2.11
N SER A 84 -2.44 14.26 -1.51
CA SER A 84 -2.59 14.39 -0.06
C SER A 84 -3.69 15.37 0.31
N TYR A 85 -4.24 15.13 1.49
CA TYR A 85 -5.08 16.06 2.22
C TYR A 85 -4.29 16.62 3.41
N ASP A 86 -4.13 17.93 3.48
CA ASP A 86 -3.56 18.63 4.64
C ASP A 86 -4.61 18.67 5.75
N VAL A 87 -4.31 18.00 6.87
CA VAL A 87 -5.25 17.84 8.00
C VAL A 87 -5.47 19.14 8.75
N VAL A 88 -4.47 20.04 8.73
CA VAL A 88 -4.49 21.33 9.46
C VAL A 88 -5.23 22.38 8.63
N ASN A 89 -4.86 22.51 7.36
CA ASN A 89 -5.32 23.60 6.49
C ASN A 89 -6.52 23.22 5.61
N ASN A 90 -6.92 21.97 5.61
CA ASN A 90 -8.08 21.44 4.88
C ASN A 90 -8.02 21.65 3.36
N PHE A 91 -6.85 21.44 2.75
CA PHE A 91 -6.71 21.50 1.29
C PHE A 91 -6.03 20.25 0.72
N MET A 92 -6.23 20.01 -0.57
CA MET A 92 -5.65 18.87 -1.28
C MET A 92 -4.56 19.33 -2.24
N SER A 93 -3.51 18.50 -2.35
CA SER A 93 -2.41 18.67 -3.31
C SER A 93 -2.15 17.37 -4.06
N SER A 94 -1.83 17.50 -5.35
CA SER A 94 -1.35 16.40 -6.19
C SER A 94 0.18 16.45 -6.26
N TYR A 95 0.84 15.29 -6.24
CA TYR A 95 2.30 15.21 -6.26
C TYR A 95 2.84 14.56 -7.53
N SER A 96 2.35 13.37 -7.86
CA SER A 96 2.94 12.57 -8.93
C SER A 96 1.95 11.53 -9.45
N THR A 97 2.27 10.95 -10.60
CA THR A 97 1.60 9.72 -11.06
C THR A 97 1.98 8.56 -10.16
N GLY A 98 1.06 7.64 -9.92
CA GLY A 98 1.29 6.43 -9.14
C GLY A 98 0.15 6.07 -8.19
N ILE A 99 0.37 4.99 -7.44
CA ILE A 99 -0.57 4.38 -6.50
C ILE A 99 0.16 3.85 -5.25
N ASN A 100 -0.60 3.46 -4.23
CA ASN A 100 -0.13 2.80 -3.01
C ASN A 100 0.96 3.62 -2.28
N PRO A 101 0.64 4.83 -1.81
CA PRO A 101 1.59 5.65 -1.09
C PRO A 101 2.02 5.00 0.23
N CYS A 102 3.32 4.99 0.48
CA CYS A 102 3.93 4.50 1.72
C CYS A 102 4.86 5.59 2.27
N PRO A 103 4.43 6.41 3.24
CA PRO A 103 5.23 7.49 3.79
C PRO A 103 6.48 6.98 4.49
N VAL A 104 7.60 7.69 4.30
CA VAL A 104 8.88 7.39 4.94
C VAL A 104 8.97 8.14 6.26
N LYS A 105 9.28 7.41 7.33
CA LYS A 105 9.45 8.00 8.66
C LYS A 105 10.61 8.99 8.68
N ASP A 106 10.43 10.07 9.43
CA ASP A 106 11.43 11.12 9.65
C ASP A 106 11.97 11.77 8.35
N SER A 107 11.17 11.73 7.27
CA SER A 107 11.53 12.36 6.00
C SER A 107 10.29 12.91 5.29
N SER A 108 10.52 13.90 4.41
CA SER A 108 9.49 14.42 3.50
C SER A 108 9.35 13.54 2.24
N SER A 109 9.40 12.21 2.40
CA SER A 109 9.35 11.30 1.27
C SER A 109 8.21 10.30 1.37
N ILE A 110 7.74 9.86 0.22
CA ILE A 110 6.83 8.73 0.04
C ILE A 110 7.43 7.73 -0.93
N ILE A 111 7.19 6.45 -0.67
CA ILE A 111 7.43 5.36 -1.61
C ILE A 111 6.09 5.04 -2.25
N LEU A 112 6.09 4.73 -3.53
CA LEU A 112 4.87 4.45 -4.29
C LEU A 112 5.14 3.46 -5.43
N SER A 113 4.06 2.95 -6.02
CA SER A 113 4.12 2.21 -7.28
C SER A 113 3.73 3.13 -8.44
N ARG A 114 4.46 3.05 -9.55
CA ARG A 114 4.18 3.78 -10.78
C ARG A 114 4.23 2.83 -11.97
N VAL A 115 3.33 2.98 -12.91
CA VAL A 115 3.35 2.23 -14.16
C VAL A 115 4.13 3.03 -15.19
N ASN A 116 5.13 2.42 -15.83
CA ASN A 116 5.92 3.03 -16.88
C ASN A 116 5.23 2.95 -18.26
N SER A 117 5.88 3.45 -19.32
CA SER A 117 5.36 3.45 -20.69
C SER A 117 5.07 2.06 -21.24
N ASP A 118 5.74 1.03 -20.75
CA ASP A 118 5.61 -0.36 -21.19
C ASP A 118 4.54 -1.12 -20.39
N GLY A 119 3.80 -0.42 -19.53
CA GLY A 119 2.77 -0.99 -18.67
C GLY A 119 3.32 -1.78 -17.46
N LYS A 120 4.61 -1.65 -17.13
CA LYS A 120 5.24 -2.30 -15.99
C LYS A 120 5.20 -1.41 -14.76
N GLY A 121 4.85 -1.99 -13.62
CA GLY A 121 4.93 -1.33 -12.34
C GLY A 121 6.37 -1.23 -11.86
N GLU A 122 6.71 -0.09 -11.29
CA GLU A 122 8.03 0.24 -10.73
C GLU A 122 7.85 0.78 -9.31
N ILE A 123 8.85 0.66 -8.46
CA ILE A 123 8.86 1.26 -7.13
C ILE A 123 9.68 2.54 -7.16
N TRP A 124 9.03 3.63 -6.77
CA TRP A 124 9.60 4.98 -6.78
C TRP A 124 9.61 5.58 -5.38
N LYS A 125 10.56 6.46 -5.15
CA LYS A 125 10.62 7.32 -3.96
C LYS A 125 10.55 8.77 -4.41
N ILE A 126 9.67 9.54 -3.77
CA ILE A 126 9.44 10.94 -4.09
C ILE A 126 9.61 11.77 -2.83
N ASN A 127 10.40 12.82 -2.90
CA ASN A 127 10.42 13.85 -1.87
C ASN A 127 9.35 14.90 -2.21
N TYR A 128 8.31 15.02 -1.38
CA TYR A 128 7.15 15.88 -1.65
C TYR A 128 7.39 17.36 -1.31
N ASP A 129 8.48 17.72 -0.65
CA ASP A 129 8.86 19.12 -0.42
C ASP A 129 9.72 19.66 -1.55
N THR A 130 10.63 18.85 -2.11
CA THR A 130 11.56 19.26 -3.19
C THR A 130 11.07 18.86 -4.59
N GLY A 131 10.16 17.88 -4.67
CA GLY A 131 9.72 17.27 -5.94
C GLY A 131 10.75 16.36 -6.59
N THR A 132 11.83 15.98 -5.87
CA THR A 132 12.81 15.04 -6.43
C THR A 132 12.26 13.61 -6.43
N GLU A 133 12.51 12.89 -7.51
CA GLU A 133 12.03 11.52 -7.74
C GLU A 133 13.20 10.58 -8.01
N GLU A 134 13.12 9.38 -7.47
CA GLU A 134 14.13 8.32 -7.61
C GLU A 134 13.42 7.00 -7.88
N CYS A 135 13.80 6.30 -8.98
CA CYS A 135 13.36 4.94 -9.25
C CYS A 135 14.22 3.97 -8.42
N LEU A 136 13.59 3.28 -7.47
CA LEU A 136 14.27 2.29 -6.63
C LEU A 136 14.33 0.91 -7.29
N VAL A 137 13.25 0.53 -8.00
CA VAL A 137 13.15 -0.78 -8.67
C VAL A 137 12.40 -0.64 -9.98
N ALA A 138 13.01 -1.12 -11.04
CA ALA A 138 12.40 -1.33 -12.35
C ALA A 138 12.94 -2.64 -12.97
N ASP A 139 12.13 -3.31 -13.78
CA ASP A 139 12.51 -4.53 -14.49
C ASP A 139 11.75 -4.62 -15.81
N ALA A 140 12.40 -5.10 -16.87
CA ALA A 140 11.79 -5.21 -18.21
C ALA A 140 10.71 -6.31 -18.28
N PHE A 141 10.78 -7.33 -17.43
CA PHE A 141 9.92 -8.51 -17.46
C PHE A 141 8.96 -8.62 -16.27
N LYS A 142 9.24 -7.88 -15.20
CA LYS A 142 8.46 -7.90 -13.97
C LYS A 142 7.73 -6.60 -13.74
N SER A 143 6.64 -6.67 -13.00
CA SER A 143 5.86 -5.50 -12.56
C SER A 143 5.83 -5.46 -11.04
N PHE A 144 6.18 -4.33 -10.43
CA PHE A 144 6.28 -4.17 -8.98
C PHE A 144 5.21 -3.24 -8.44
N THR A 145 4.61 -3.62 -7.30
CA THR A 145 3.50 -2.86 -6.70
C THR A 145 3.41 -3.06 -5.18
N THR A 146 2.52 -2.31 -4.54
CA THR A 146 2.17 -2.42 -3.10
C THR A 146 3.37 -2.40 -2.15
N PRO A 147 4.18 -1.32 -2.16
CA PRO A 147 5.31 -1.20 -1.25
C PRO A 147 4.87 -1.01 0.20
N SER A 148 5.60 -1.62 1.13
CA SER A 148 5.45 -1.48 2.57
C SER A 148 6.82 -1.30 3.21
N LEU A 149 7.03 -0.19 3.93
CA LEU A 149 8.30 0.14 4.58
C LEU A 149 8.40 -0.54 5.95
N SER A 150 9.57 -1.08 6.27
CA SER A 150 9.84 -1.64 7.59
C SER A 150 9.76 -0.58 8.71
N PRO A 151 9.40 -0.95 9.95
CA PRO A 151 9.28 0.01 11.06
C PRO A 151 10.55 0.79 11.36
N ASP A 152 11.72 0.23 11.05
CA ASP A 152 13.03 0.88 11.19
C ASP A 152 13.44 1.73 9.97
N GLY A 153 12.60 1.73 8.92
CA GLY A 153 12.81 2.51 7.69
C GLY A 153 13.91 2.01 6.77
N ARG A 154 14.48 0.81 7.01
CA ARG A 154 15.64 0.31 6.25
C ARG A 154 15.28 -0.57 5.07
N TRP A 155 14.12 -1.20 5.10
CA TRP A 155 13.70 -2.16 4.08
C TRP A 155 12.31 -1.84 3.54
N ILE A 156 12.13 -2.08 2.25
CA ILE A 156 10.83 -2.02 1.56
C ILE A 156 10.51 -3.43 1.10
N VAL A 157 9.38 -3.99 1.52
CA VAL A 157 8.80 -5.21 0.95
C VAL A 157 7.71 -4.82 -0.05
N PHE A 158 7.60 -5.54 -1.15
CA PHE A 158 6.62 -5.26 -2.21
C PHE A 158 6.29 -6.52 -3.01
N VAL A 159 5.25 -6.45 -3.81
CA VAL A 159 4.84 -7.53 -4.73
C VAL A 159 5.56 -7.35 -6.05
N GLY A 160 6.10 -8.44 -6.60
CA GLY A 160 6.59 -8.51 -7.97
C GLY A 160 5.82 -9.56 -8.75
N SER A 161 5.23 -9.20 -9.89
CA SER A 161 4.56 -10.13 -10.80
C SER A 161 5.41 -10.41 -12.03
N SER A 162 5.45 -11.67 -12.44
CA SER A 162 6.13 -12.12 -13.66
C SER A 162 5.31 -13.20 -14.36
N LEU A 163 5.59 -13.44 -15.64
CA LEU A 163 5.06 -14.63 -16.31
C LEU A 163 5.97 -15.81 -16.03
N ILE A 164 5.40 -16.89 -15.54
CA ILE A 164 6.08 -18.20 -15.45
C ILE A 164 5.79 -18.96 -16.73
N THR A 165 6.84 -19.37 -17.41
CA THR A 165 6.74 -20.21 -18.61
C THR A 165 6.94 -21.67 -18.22
N ALA A 166 5.88 -22.47 -18.32
CA ALA A 166 5.93 -23.93 -18.27
C ALA A 166 5.70 -24.51 -19.68
N PRO A 167 6.06 -25.75 -19.99
CA PRO A 167 5.86 -26.34 -21.31
C PRO A 167 4.41 -26.19 -21.80
N GLY A 168 4.20 -25.26 -22.77
CA GLY A 168 2.92 -25.00 -23.43
C GLY A 168 1.95 -24.08 -22.67
N ILE A 169 2.34 -23.49 -21.53
CA ILE A 169 1.46 -22.61 -20.72
C ILE A 169 2.31 -21.45 -20.15
N GLU A 170 1.84 -20.23 -20.33
CA GLU A 170 2.32 -19.06 -19.59
C GLU A 170 1.22 -18.64 -18.60
N TYR A 171 1.58 -18.45 -17.36
CA TYR A 171 0.65 -17.94 -16.34
C TYR A 171 1.33 -16.87 -15.47
N PRO A 172 0.59 -15.86 -15.05
CA PRO A 172 1.13 -14.87 -14.12
C PRO A 172 1.33 -15.50 -12.74
N ASN A 173 2.42 -15.12 -12.08
CA ASN A 173 2.68 -15.43 -10.69
C ASN A 173 3.16 -14.19 -9.96
N THR A 174 2.76 -14.04 -8.72
CA THR A 174 3.16 -12.92 -7.87
C THR A 174 3.90 -13.43 -6.65
N ASP A 175 5.09 -12.86 -6.42
CA ASP A 175 5.97 -13.16 -5.30
C ASP A 175 6.31 -11.90 -4.52
N LEU A 176 6.77 -12.09 -3.29
CA LEU A 176 7.29 -11.01 -2.47
C LEU A 176 8.76 -10.75 -2.75
N TYR A 177 9.10 -9.49 -2.77
CA TYR A 177 10.46 -8.98 -2.93
C TYR A 177 10.78 -8.00 -1.81
N ALA A 178 12.06 -7.85 -1.49
CA ALA A 178 12.54 -6.81 -0.60
C ALA A 178 13.72 -6.07 -1.24
N ILE A 179 13.84 -4.79 -0.91
CA ILE A 179 14.98 -3.94 -1.26
C ILE A 179 15.30 -3.04 -0.07
N ARG A 180 16.54 -2.63 0.08
CA ARG A 180 16.88 -1.58 1.03
C ARG A 180 16.28 -0.23 0.59
N ALA A 181 15.95 0.62 1.55
CA ALA A 181 15.38 1.94 1.27
C ALA A 181 16.35 2.88 0.53
N ASP A 182 17.62 2.51 0.41
CA ASP A 182 18.66 3.16 -0.41
C ASP A 182 18.74 2.62 -1.85
N GLY A 183 17.84 1.70 -2.25
CA GLY A 183 17.80 1.10 -3.57
C GLY A 183 18.77 -0.08 -3.77
N THR A 184 19.46 -0.55 -2.73
CA THR A 184 20.39 -1.67 -2.81
C THR A 184 19.81 -2.99 -2.31
N ALA A 185 20.48 -4.11 -2.59
CA ALA A 185 20.16 -5.46 -2.08
C ALA A 185 18.75 -5.95 -2.44
N LEU A 186 18.31 -5.77 -3.69
CA LEU A 186 17.07 -6.35 -4.19
C LEU A 186 17.11 -7.87 -4.07
N THR A 187 16.11 -8.45 -3.42
CA THR A 187 16.01 -9.89 -3.14
C THR A 187 14.58 -10.38 -3.30
N GLN A 188 14.37 -11.50 -3.97
CA GLN A 188 13.09 -12.22 -3.97
C GLN A 188 12.96 -13.02 -2.67
N LEU A 189 11.82 -12.93 -2.00
CA LEU A 189 11.57 -13.54 -0.69
C LEU A 189 10.75 -14.83 -0.79
N THR A 190 9.86 -14.91 -1.78
CA THR A 190 8.99 -16.08 -1.97
C THR A 190 9.10 -16.63 -3.40
N TYR A 191 8.81 -17.93 -3.55
CA TYR A 191 9.00 -18.69 -4.80
C TYR A 191 7.88 -19.71 -4.99
N HIS A 192 6.73 -19.54 -4.38
CA HIS A 192 5.62 -20.48 -4.45
C HIS A 192 4.80 -20.23 -5.73
N ALA A 193 4.20 -21.30 -6.29
CA ALA A 193 3.35 -21.19 -7.47
C ALA A 193 2.00 -20.48 -7.22
N ALA A 194 1.58 -20.34 -5.96
CA ALA A 194 0.43 -19.51 -5.60
C ALA A 194 0.86 -18.05 -5.39
N ASP A 195 -0.02 -17.14 -5.76
CA ASP A 195 0.20 -15.73 -5.59
C ASP A 195 0.41 -15.32 -4.13
N ASP A 196 1.40 -14.47 -3.90
CA ASP A 196 1.70 -13.83 -2.63
C ASP A 196 1.47 -12.31 -2.75
N LEU A 197 0.54 -11.78 -1.96
CA LEU A 197 -0.01 -10.45 -2.13
C LEU A 197 -0.03 -9.65 -0.82
N SER A 198 -0.13 -8.33 -0.94
CA SER A 198 -0.40 -7.41 0.18
C SER A 198 0.56 -7.57 1.37
N PRO A 199 1.88 -7.49 1.17
CA PRO A 199 2.84 -7.65 2.25
C PRO A 199 2.77 -6.47 3.24
N VAL A 200 2.79 -6.80 4.54
CA VAL A 200 2.87 -5.82 5.62
C VAL A 200 3.86 -6.28 6.68
N TRP A 201 4.60 -5.34 7.26
CA TRP A 201 5.52 -5.62 8.34
C TRP A 201 4.80 -5.79 9.68
N SER A 202 5.33 -6.67 10.53
CA SER A 202 5.01 -6.63 11.97
C SER A 202 5.55 -5.35 12.59
N HIS A 203 4.93 -4.90 13.68
CA HIS A 203 5.35 -3.67 14.37
C HIS A 203 6.80 -3.73 14.88
N ASP A 204 7.30 -4.91 15.24
CA ASP A 204 8.68 -5.13 15.69
C ASP A 204 9.68 -5.37 14.55
N GLY A 205 9.22 -5.36 13.30
CA GLY A 205 10.05 -5.57 12.09
C GLY A 205 10.58 -6.99 11.89
N LYS A 206 10.19 -7.97 12.73
CA LYS A 206 10.71 -9.34 12.64
C LYS A 206 9.99 -10.21 11.64
N TYR A 207 8.78 -9.84 11.29
CA TYR A 207 7.92 -10.64 10.43
C TYR A 207 7.33 -9.82 9.30
N ILE A 208 7.08 -10.51 8.18
CA ILE A 208 6.25 -10.02 7.08
C ILE A 208 5.00 -10.89 7.06
N TYR A 209 3.84 -10.27 7.11
CA TYR A 209 2.53 -10.90 6.88
C TYR A 209 2.10 -10.65 5.45
N PHE A 210 1.46 -11.62 4.84
CA PHE A 210 1.00 -11.52 3.46
C PHE A 210 -0.21 -12.43 3.21
N ILE A 211 -0.91 -12.20 2.11
CA ILE A 211 -2.03 -13.03 1.68
C ILE A 211 -1.51 -14.04 0.65
N SER A 212 -1.86 -15.32 0.80
CA SER A 212 -1.51 -16.35 -0.15
C SER A 212 -2.54 -17.48 -0.18
N GLN A 213 -2.70 -18.09 -1.36
CA GLN A 213 -3.52 -19.29 -1.55
C GLN A 213 -2.73 -20.58 -1.40
N ARG A 214 -1.47 -20.52 -0.95
CA ARG A 214 -0.64 -21.72 -0.72
C ARG A 214 -1.24 -22.65 0.34
N GLY A 215 -1.00 -23.93 0.20
CA GLY A 215 -1.34 -24.94 1.23
C GLY A 215 -2.79 -25.37 1.26
N ASP A 216 -3.67 -24.88 0.38
CA ASP A 216 -5.07 -25.28 0.32
C ASP A 216 -5.46 -25.77 -1.09
N SER A 217 -5.98 -27.00 -1.17
CA SER A 217 -6.50 -27.56 -2.43
C SER A 217 -7.73 -26.82 -2.96
N ASN A 218 -8.40 -26.01 -2.13
CA ASN A 218 -9.58 -25.22 -2.49
C ASN A 218 -9.24 -23.78 -2.93
N ALA A 219 -7.96 -23.43 -3.04
CA ALA A 219 -7.47 -22.13 -3.47
C ALA A 219 -8.03 -20.94 -2.66
N THR A 220 -8.29 -21.12 -1.36
CA THR A 220 -8.72 -20.05 -0.47
C THR A 220 -7.53 -19.21 0.00
N ALA A 221 -7.69 -17.89 -0.04
CA ALA A 221 -6.66 -16.97 0.42
C ALA A 221 -6.62 -16.92 1.94
N ASN A 222 -5.42 -17.06 2.51
CA ASN A 222 -5.17 -17.00 3.95
C ASN A 222 -4.05 -16.01 4.25
N ILE A 223 -3.97 -15.57 5.51
CA ILE A 223 -2.87 -14.75 5.99
C ILE A 223 -1.71 -15.65 6.39
N TRP A 224 -0.57 -15.41 5.79
CA TRP A 224 0.70 -16.10 6.06
C TRP A 224 1.69 -15.17 6.72
N ARG A 225 2.68 -15.75 7.37
CA ARG A 225 3.75 -15.02 8.02
C ARG A 225 5.10 -15.66 7.72
N MET A 226 6.08 -14.86 7.36
CA MET A 226 7.48 -15.27 7.26
C MET A 226 8.35 -14.47 8.23
N THR A 227 9.46 -15.05 8.65
CA THR A 227 10.51 -14.34 9.42
C THR A 227 11.37 -13.56 8.43
N PHE A 228 11.72 -12.35 8.80
CA PHE A 228 12.71 -11.54 8.08
C PHE A 228 13.97 -11.40 8.93
N ASN A 229 15.11 -11.91 8.43
CA ASN A 229 16.40 -11.94 9.12
C ASN A 229 17.44 -11.11 8.40
#